data_f61f98490fc976418daa500a34d7d601
#
_entry.id   f61f98490fc976418daa500a34d7d601
#
_cell.length_a   1.000
_cell.length_b   1.000
_cell.length_c   1.000
_cell.angle_alpha   90.00
_cell.angle_beta   90.00
_cell.angle_gamma   90.00
#
_symmetry.space_group_name_H-M   'P 1'
#
loop_
_entity.id
_entity.type
_entity.pdbx_description
1 polymer ?
#
loop_
_entity_poly.entity_id
_entity_poly.type
_entity_poly.pdbx_seq_one_letter_code
_entity_poly.pdbx_strand_id
1 'polypeptide(L)' 'MAYEIPIWQKANLTLEEAAAYFNVGINKLRQITDTKDCEKYVLWVGNRRLIKRKAFESYLQNEFSI' A
#
# COMPACT_ATOMS: atom_id res chain seq x y z
N MET A 1 -24.07 6.01 4.18
CA MET A 1 -24.02 5.39 2.84
C MET A 1 -22.56 5.12 2.49
N ALA A 2 -22.27 3.90 2.14
CA ALA A 2 -20.92 3.53 1.73
C ALA A 2 -20.84 3.57 0.21
N TYR A 3 -19.84 4.28 -0.29
CA TYR A 3 -19.54 4.28 -1.72
C TYR A 3 -18.47 3.24 -1.97
N GLU A 4 -18.75 2.32 -2.88
CA GLU A 4 -17.75 1.36 -3.29
C GLU A 4 -16.93 1.97 -4.42
N ILE A 5 -15.70 2.29 -4.10
CA ILE A 5 -14.76 2.80 -5.08
C ILE A 5 -13.83 1.66 -5.47
N PRO A 6 -13.69 1.37 -6.76
CA PRO A 6 -12.74 0.33 -7.18
C PRO A 6 -11.35 0.61 -6.64
N ILE A 7 -10.64 -0.45 -6.28
CA ILE A 7 -9.30 -0.33 -5.69
C ILE A 7 -8.37 0.51 -6.57
N TRP A 8 -8.42 0.33 -7.88
CA TRP A 8 -7.53 1.05 -8.80
C TRP A 8 -7.82 2.54 -8.88
N GLN A 9 -8.96 2.98 -8.35
CA GLN A 9 -9.32 4.40 -8.31
C GLN A 9 -9.06 5.03 -6.96
N LYS A 10 -8.71 4.24 -5.96
CA LYS A 10 -8.41 4.75 -4.62
C LYS A 10 -7.01 5.34 -4.59
N ALA A 11 -6.85 6.49 -3.94
CA ALA A 11 -5.54 7.09 -3.75
C ALA A 11 -4.72 6.31 -2.71
N ASN A 12 -5.40 5.81 -1.67
CA ASN A 12 -4.79 5.06 -0.58
C ASN A 12 -5.50 3.73 -0.41
N LEU A 13 -4.73 2.69 -0.08
CA LEU A 13 -5.23 1.33 0.07
C LEU A 13 -4.95 0.82 1.48
N THR A 14 -5.84 -0.04 2.00
CA THR A 14 -5.50 -0.80 3.20
C THR A 14 -4.44 -1.84 2.83
N LEU A 15 -3.82 -2.45 3.84
CA LEU A 15 -2.84 -3.51 3.57
C LEU A 15 -3.45 -4.66 2.78
N GLU A 16 -4.69 -5.03 3.11
CA GLU A 16 -5.38 -6.11 2.42
C GLU A 16 -5.67 -5.76 0.97
N GLU A 17 -6.14 -4.53 0.73
CA GLU A 17 -6.39 -4.06 -0.63
C GLU A 17 -5.10 -4.00 -1.44
N ALA A 18 -4.02 -3.52 -0.81
CA ALA A 18 -2.73 -3.43 -1.48
C ALA A 18 -2.19 -4.82 -1.81
N ALA A 19 -2.35 -5.78 -0.90
CA ALA A 19 -1.92 -7.15 -1.15
C ALA A 19 -2.60 -7.73 -2.39
N ALA A 20 -3.89 -7.48 -2.53
CA ALA A 20 -4.66 -7.95 -3.68
C ALA A 20 -4.28 -7.19 -4.96
N TYR A 21 -4.18 -5.88 -4.85
CA TYR A 21 -3.93 -5.03 -6.01
C TYR A 21 -2.52 -5.24 -6.58
N PHE A 22 -1.52 -5.32 -5.71
CA PHE A 22 -0.12 -5.48 -6.14
C PHE A 22 0.32 -6.93 -6.23
N ASN A 23 -0.55 -7.85 -5.83
CA ASN A 23 -0.23 -9.28 -5.81
C ASN A 23 1.02 -9.58 -4.97
N VAL A 24 1.09 -8.96 -3.81
CA VAL A 24 2.19 -9.12 -2.85
C VAL A 24 1.60 -9.65 -1.54
N GLY A 25 2.26 -10.60 -0.91
CA GLY A 25 1.78 -11.16 0.35
C GLY A 25 1.65 -10.10 1.42
N ILE A 26 0.59 -10.19 2.24
CA ILE A 26 0.33 -9.19 3.27
C ILE A 26 1.45 -9.12 4.31
N ASN A 27 2.08 -10.24 4.63
CA ASN A 27 3.20 -10.25 5.57
C ASN A 27 4.41 -9.52 4.99
N LYS A 28 4.64 -9.66 3.69
CA LYS A 28 5.71 -8.94 3.02
C LYS A 28 5.42 -7.44 3.03
N LEU A 29 4.17 -7.04 2.80
CA LEU A 29 3.78 -5.64 2.86
C LEU A 29 4.00 -5.06 4.26
N ARG A 30 3.68 -5.82 5.29
CA ARG A 30 3.92 -5.38 6.66
C ARG A 30 5.40 -5.16 6.92
N GLN A 31 6.26 -6.06 6.44
CA GLN A 31 7.70 -5.90 6.57
C GLN A 31 8.21 -4.65 5.86
N ILE A 32 7.76 -4.43 4.64
CA ILE A 32 8.16 -3.27 3.85
C ILE A 32 7.72 -1.97 4.52
N THR A 33 6.49 -1.95 5.05
CA THR A 33 5.91 -0.75 5.63
C THR A 33 6.36 -0.51 7.08
N ASP A 34 7.15 -1.41 7.66
CA ASP A 34 7.74 -1.22 8.97
C ASP A 34 9.14 -0.60 8.91
N THR A 35 9.65 -0.35 7.71
CA THR A 35 10.98 0.25 7.56
C THR A 35 10.94 1.75 7.76
N LYS A 36 12.10 2.35 8.00
CA LYS A 36 12.20 3.80 8.20
C LYS A 36 11.82 4.60 6.96
N ASP A 37 11.98 4.01 5.78
CA ASP A 37 11.68 4.69 4.52
C ASP A 37 10.22 4.57 4.11
N CYS A 38 9.40 3.95 4.95
CA CYS A 38 8.00 3.71 4.61
C CYS A 38 7.18 4.98 4.44
N GLU A 39 7.65 6.11 4.96
CA GLU A 39 6.96 7.39 4.86
C GLU A 39 6.67 7.80 3.42
N LYS A 40 7.45 7.31 2.48
CA LYS A 40 7.30 7.63 1.07
C LYS A 40 6.01 7.05 0.48
N TYR A 41 5.54 5.93 1.01
CA TYR A 41 4.38 5.25 0.46
C TYR A 41 3.37 4.79 1.51
N VAL A 42 3.56 5.19 2.76
CA VAL A 42 2.63 4.86 3.85
C VAL A 42 2.03 6.13 4.42
N LEU A 43 0.73 6.10 4.65
CA LEU A 43 0.01 7.19 5.29
C LEU A 43 -0.69 6.63 6.53
N TRP A 44 -0.43 7.24 7.67
CA TRP A 44 -1.11 6.89 8.92
C TRP A 44 -2.32 7.79 9.11
N VAL A 45 -3.48 7.18 9.27
CA VAL A 45 -4.70 7.90 9.59
C VAL A 45 -5.16 7.37 10.93
N GLY A 46 -4.84 8.10 12.00
CA GLY A 46 -5.03 7.59 13.35
C GLY A 46 -4.19 6.35 13.58
N ASN A 47 -4.85 5.24 13.88
CA ASN A 47 -4.18 3.95 14.08
C ASN A 47 -4.16 3.09 12.82
N ARG A 48 -4.65 3.60 11.71
CA ARG A 48 -4.76 2.84 10.47
C ARG A 48 -3.57 3.13 9.57
N ARG A 49 -2.94 2.07 9.10
CA ARG A 49 -1.85 2.14 8.12
C ARG A 49 -2.44 1.99 6.73
N LEU A 50 -2.24 3.00 5.89
CA LEU A 50 -2.69 2.95 4.50
C LEU A 50 -1.48 3.03 3.58
N ILE A 51 -1.61 2.42 2.41
CA ILE A 51 -0.57 2.42 1.39
C ILE A 51 -0.94 3.46 0.33
N LYS A 52 -0.04 4.41 0.06
CA LYS A 52 -0.23 5.37 -1.02
C LYS A 52 -0.05 4.62 -2.34
N ARG A 53 -1.15 4.37 -3.05
CA ARG A 53 -1.15 3.47 -4.21
C ARG A 53 -0.10 3.86 -5.26
N LYS A 54 -0.13 5.10 -5.70
CA LYS A 54 0.79 5.54 -6.76
C LYS A 54 2.24 5.53 -6.32
N ALA A 55 2.50 5.93 -5.09
CA ALA A 55 3.86 5.94 -4.54
C ALA A 55 4.42 4.53 -4.41
N PHE A 56 3.61 3.60 -3.92
CA PHE A 56 4.04 2.22 -3.76
C PHE A 56 4.21 1.54 -5.12
N GLU A 57 3.33 1.86 -6.05
CA GLU A 57 3.45 1.34 -7.42
C GLU A 57 4.79 1.77 -8.04
N SER A 58 5.17 3.02 -7.86
CA SER A 58 6.45 3.53 -8.33
C SER A 58 7.62 2.81 -7.67
N TYR A 59 7.51 2.55 -6.35
CA TYR A 59 8.52 1.80 -5.62
C TYR A 59 8.71 0.39 -6.22
N LEU A 60 7.60 -0.30 -6.48
CA LEU A 60 7.67 -1.65 -7.03
C LEU A 60 8.24 -1.69 -8.44
N GLN A 61 7.97 -0.66 -9.24
CA GLN A 61 8.51 -0.59 -10.60
C GLN A 61 10.03 -0.51 -10.62
N ASN A 62 10.62 0.02 -9.55
CA ASN A 62 12.08 0.15 -9.45
C ASN A 62 12.73 -1.05 -8.77
N GLU A 63 11.93 -2.04 -8.34
CA GLU A 63 12.45 -3.21 -7.66
C GLU A 63 12.36 -4.43 -8.56
N PHE A 64 13.45 -5.18 -8.60
CA PHE A 64 13.48 -6.46 -9.32
C PHE A 64 12.88 -7.56 -8.46
N SER A 65 13.10 -7.47 -7.15
CA SER A 65 12.68 -8.51 -6.20
C SER A 65 12.49 -7.87 -4.83
N ILE A 66 11.51 -8.32 -4.10
CA ILE A 66 11.29 -7.83 -2.74
C ILE A 66 11.18 -8.96 -1.74
#